data_026bd2b7745695bfd29ba9b656950e2f
#
_entry.id   026bd2b7745695bfd29ba9b656950e2f
#
_cell.length_a   1.000
_cell.length_b   1.000
_cell.length_c   1.000
_cell.angle_alpha   90.00
_cell.angle_beta   90.00
_cell.angle_gamma   90.00
#
_symmetry.space_group_name_H-M   'P 1'
#
loop_
_entity.id
_entity.type
_entity.pdbx_description
1 polymer ?
#
loop_
_entity_poly.entity_id
_entity_poly.type
_entity_poly.pdbx_seq_one_letter_code
_entity_poly.pdbx_strand_id
1 'polypeptide(L)'
;GTNVYSILVEGTEKSEYWLCIDVHPSVTLKKLDKFLKRLWLECCGHLSAFEIDGARYYPDSESRVELGGQNMDFSLAQLVYKGKKFAYEYDFGSTTYLSLRILSERKGSTGNGKIRLLARNNPPPLKCEFCGWMATQICGVCDGESGITCDRCMKRHECGEEMFLPLVNSPRTGVCGYCGGPETKPIMQRGWVPSNNI
;
A
#
# COMPACT_ATOMS: atom_id res chain seq x y z
N GLY A 1 24.72 11.63 -14.10
CA GLY A 1 23.60 11.08 -13.30
C GLY A 1 23.00 9.87 -13.98
N THR A 2 22.61 8.88 -13.22
CA THR A 2 21.89 7.70 -13.71
C THR A 2 20.44 8.06 -14.02
N ASN A 3 19.76 7.30 -14.89
CA ASN A 3 18.33 7.47 -15.07
C ASN A 3 17.56 6.97 -13.83
N VAL A 4 16.44 7.60 -13.53
CA VAL A 4 15.48 7.14 -12.53
C VAL A 4 14.06 7.23 -13.10
N TYR A 5 13.24 6.27 -12.72
CA TYR A 5 11.79 6.33 -12.95
C TYR A 5 11.11 6.94 -11.73
N SER A 6 10.28 7.96 -11.94
CA SER A 6 9.34 8.42 -10.91
C SER A 6 8.04 7.67 -11.10
N ILE A 7 7.60 6.94 -10.09
CA ILE A 7 6.44 6.04 -10.13
C ILE A 7 5.41 6.52 -9.13
N LEU A 8 4.17 6.70 -9.59
CA LEU A 8 3.00 6.85 -8.73
C LEU A 8 2.44 5.45 -8.46
N VAL A 9 2.20 5.15 -7.20
CA VAL A 9 1.56 3.92 -6.73
C VAL A 9 0.31 4.31 -5.96
N GLU A 10 -0.82 3.77 -6.34
CA GLU A 10 -2.14 4.11 -5.76
C GLU A 10 -2.90 2.83 -5.41
N GLY A 11 -3.65 2.85 -4.30
CA GLY A 11 -4.66 1.83 -4.03
C GLY A 11 -5.75 1.87 -5.10
N THR A 12 -6.03 0.76 -5.78
CA THR A 12 -7.00 0.74 -6.88
C THR A 12 -8.43 1.03 -6.38
N GLU A 13 -8.80 0.47 -5.24
CA GLU A 13 -10.12 0.68 -4.62
C GLU A 13 -10.13 1.81 -3.59
N LYS A 14 -8.96 2.20 -3.10
CA LYS A 14 -8.73 3.22 -2.07
C LYS A 14 -7.68 4.22 -2.55
N SER A 15 -8.02 5.01 -3.56
CA SER A 15 -7.10 5.93 -4.25
C SER A 15 -6.61 7.10 -3.38
N GLU A 16 -7.22 7.32 -2.23
CA GLU A 16 -6.73 8.24 -1.20
C GLU A 16 -5.38 7.81 -0.61
N TYR A 17 -5.02 6.54 -0.73
CA TYR A 17 -3.70 6.02 -0.37
C TYR A 17 -2.81 5.98 -1.61
N TRP A 18 -1.76 6.78 -1.60
CA TRP A 18 -0.82 6.85 -2.70
C TRP A 18 0.63 7.10 -2.22
N LEU A 19 1.57 6.67 -3.05
CA LEU A 19 3.01 6.89 -2.91
C LEU A 19 3.57 7.45 -4.21
N CYS A 20 4.56 8.34 -4.10
CA CYS A 20 5.43 8.70 -5.21
C CYS A 20 6.85 8.24 -4.86
N ILE A 21 7.45 7.42 -5.71
CA ILE A 21 8.77 6.83 -5.48
C ILE A 21 9.69 7.07 -6.68
N ASP A 22 10.97 7.30 -6.42
CA ASP A 22 12.02 7.22 -7.43
C ASP A 22 12.64 5.82 -7.41
N VAL A 23 12.77 5.21 -8.56
CA VAL A 23 13.29 3.85 -8.71
C VAL A 23 14.35 3.81 -9.79
N HIS A 24 15.52 3.22 -9.47
CA HIS A 24 16.56 2.99 -10.48
C HIS A 24 16.08 1.95 -11.50
N PRO A 25 16.25 2.14 -12.82
CA PRO A 25 15.75 1.22 -13.85
C PRO A 25 16.22 -0.23 -13.71
N SER A 26 17.36 -0.48 -13.08
CA SER A 26 17.87 -1.82 -12.80
C SER A 26 17.22 -2.55 -11.63
N VAL A 27 16.25 -1.92 -10.98
CA VAL A 27 15.47 -2.58 -9.91
C VAL A 27 14.61 -3.66 -10.53
N THR A 28 14.67 -4.86 -9.97
CA THR A 28 13.81 -5.97 -10.39
C THR A 28 12.42 -5.84 -9.76
N LEU A 29 11.43 -6.44 -10.40
CA LEU A 29 10.07 -6.53 -9.82
C LEU A 29 10.12 -7.15 -8.41
N LYS A 30 10.98 -8.13 -8.18
CA LYS A 30 11.17 -8.76 -6.85
C LYS A 30 11.66 -7.77 -5.78
N LYS A 31 12.51 -6.81 -6.14
CA LYS A 31 12.93 -5.75 -5.20
C LYS A 31 11.82 -4.72 -4.98
N LEU A 32 11.06 -4.41 -6.01
CA LEU A 32 9.90 -3.52 -5.89
C LEU A 32 8.80 -4.16 -5.04
N ASP A 33 8.51 -5.44 -5.24
CA ASP A 33 7.60 -6.25 -4.40
C ASP A 33 7.96 -6.17 -2.91
N LYS A 34 9.22 -6.48 -2.58
CA LYS A 34 9.71 -6.39 -1.20
C LYS A 34 9.59 -4.99 -0.61
N PHE A 35 9.81 -3.95 -1.42
CA PHE A 35 9.66 -2.57 -0.97
C PHE A 35 8.19 -2.25 -0.65
N LEU A 36 7.25 -2.59 -1.54
CA LEU A 36 5.82 -2.34 -1.35
C LEU A 36 5.28 -3.11 -0.15
N LYS A 37 5.64 -4.37 -0.01
CA LYS A 37 5.27 -5.20 1.15
C LYS A 37 5.74 -4.57 2.45
N ARG A 38 7.04 -4.30 2.58
CA ARG A 38 7.63 -3.72 3.79
C ARG A 38 7.01 -2.37 4.16
N LEU A 39 6.77 -1.52 3.16
CA LEU A 39 6.25 -0.18 3.38
C LEU A 39 4.76 -0.19 3.74
N TRP A 40 3.96 -1.07 3.09
CA TRP A 40 2.53 -0.82 3.01
C TRP A 40 1.61 -2.02 3.21
N LEU A 41 2.09 -3.27 3.03
CA LEU A 41 1.17 -4.39 2.81
C LEU A 41 1.42 -5.62 3.69
N GLU A 42 2.67 -5.89 4.10
CA GLU A 42 3.05 -7.15 4.70
C GLU A 42 2.38 -7.39 6.05
N CYS A 43 1.62 -8.47 6.16
CA CYS A 43 0.97 -8.90 7.40
C CYS A 43 1.38 -10.33 7.82
N CYS A 44 1.37 -11.31 6.90
CA CYS A 44 1.62 -12.71 7.22
C CYS A 44 2.14 -13.54 6.03
N GLY A 45 2.90 -12.94 5.12
CA GLY A 45 3.63 -13.67 4.08
C GLY A 45 2.79 -14.11 2.88
N HIS A 46 1.73 -13.37 2.53
CA HIS A 46 0.88 -13.72 1.41
C HIS A 46 1.58 -13.64 0.05
N LEU A 47 1.00 -14.34 -0.91
CA LEU A 47 1.40 -14.29 -2.32
C LEU A 47 1.16 -12.91 -2.92
N SER A 48 1.93 -12.59 -3.94
CA SER A 48 1.81 -11.33 -4.67
C SER A 48 2.10 -11.55 -6.16
N ALA A 49 1.59 -10.66 -7.00
CA ALA A 49 1.90 -10.65 -8.42
C ALA A 49 1.93 -9.23 -8.98
N PHE A 50 2.80 -8.98 -9.95
CA PHE A 50 2.63 -7.89 -10.90
C PHE A 50 1.89 -8.39 -12.13
N GLU A 51 1.07 -7.52 -12.73
CA GLU A 51 0.50 -7.74 -14.06
C GLU A 51 0.93 -6.61 -14.99
N ILE A 52 1.63 -6.97 -16.07
CA ILE A 52 2.18 -6.04 -17.07
C ILE A 52 1.88 -6.60 -18.44
N ASP A 53 1.12 -5.87 -19.27
CA ASP A 53 0.72 -6.30 -20.62
C ASP A 53 0.06 -7.69 -20.69
N GLY A 54 -0.75 -8.03 -19.67
CA GLY A 54 -1.43 -9.32 -19.58
C GLY A 54 -0.53 -10.48 -19.11
N ALA A 55 0.76 -10.24 -18.89
CA ALA A 55 1.65 -11.23 -18.27
C ALA A 55 1.69 -11.03 -16.75
N ARG A 56 1.63 -12.13 -16.01
CA ARG A 56 1.74 -12.13 -14.54
C ARG A 56 3.14 -12.56 -14.10
N TYR A 57 3.66 -11.87 -13.08
CA TYR A 57 5.00 -12.07 -12.54
C TYR A 57 4.92 -12.41 -11.05
N TYR A 58 5.53 -13.53 -10.64
CA TYR A 58 5.48 -14.04 -9.26
C TYR A 58 6.86 -14.04 -8.61
N PRO A 59 6.95 -13.84 -7.26
CA PRO A 59 8.22 -13.74 -6.54
C PRO A 59 8.95 -15.06 -6.36
N ASP A 60 8.23 -16.19 -6.44
CA ASP A 60 8.73 -17.54 -6.20
C ASP A 60 8.45 -18.49 -7.38
N SER A 61 9.15 -19.62 -7.39
CA SER A 61 9.04 -20.62 -8.45
C SER A 61 7.78 -21.49 -8.37
N GLU A 62 7.29 -21.74 -7.17
CA GLU A 62 6.09 -22.57 -6.95
C GLU A 62 4.86 -21.87 -7.53
N SER A 63 4.58 -20.64 -7.10
CA SER A 63 3.47 -19.84 -7.61
C SER A 63 3.52 -19.64 -9.12
N ARG A 64 4.72 -19.46 -9.67
CA ARG A 64 4.93 -19.35 -11.12
C ARG A 64 4.52 -20.60 -11.86
N VAL A 65 4.88 -21.79 -11.36
CA VAL A 65 4.57 -23.08 -12.00
C VAL A 65 3.09 -23.40 -11.86
N GLU A 66 2.53 -23.20 -10.67
CA GLU A 66 1.15 -23.54 -10.36
C GLU A 66 0.14 -22.64 -11.06
N LEU A 67 0.40 -21.32 -11.08
CA LEU A 67 -0.53 -20.31 -11.60
C LEU A 67 -0.24 -19.90 -13.05
N GLY A 68 0.88 -20.34 -13.61
CA GLY A 68 1.33 -19.97 -14.96
C GLY A 68 1.77 -18.51 -15.08
N GLY A 69 3.04 -18.25 -15.28
CA GLY A 69 3.53 -16.87 -15.39
C GLY A 69 5.06 -16.76 -15.44
N GLN A 70 5.56 -15.57 -15.25
CA GLN A 70 6.96 -15.21 -15.27
C GLN A 70 7.52 -15.06 -13.84
N ASN A 71 8.86 -15.04 -13.69
CA ASN A 71 9.47 -14.67 -12.43
C ASN A 71 9.60 -13.15 -12.30
N MET A 72 9.81 -12.66 -11.08
CA MET A 72 10.03 -11.22 -10.79
C MET A 72 11.50 -10.78 -10.93
N ASP A 73 12.37 -11.54 -11.57
CA ASP A 73 13.80 -11.21 -11.72
C ASP A 73 14.05 -10.21 -12.85
N PHE A 74 13.07 -9.90 -13.67
CA PHE A 74 13.15 -8.85 -14.68
C PHE A 74 13.28 -7.48 -14.04
N SER A 75 14.19 -6.66 -14.60
CA SER A 75 14.33 -5.26 -14.20
C SER A 75 13.21 -4.40 -14.78
N LEU A 76 12.92 -3.27 -14.14
CA LEU A 76 11.93 -2.30 -14.67
C LEU A 76 12.30 -1.82 -16.07
N ALA A 77 13.59 -1.61 -16.37
CA ALA A 77 14.04 -1.19 -17.70
C ALA A 77 13.67 -2.16 -18.83
N GLN A 78 13.43 -3.44 -18.51
CA GLN A 78 13.04 -4.46 -19.49
C GLN A 78 11.54 -4.50 -19.76
N LEU A 79 10.73 -3.95 -18.86
CA LEU A 79 9.28 -4.16 -18.86
C LEU A 79 8.46 -2.87 -18.99
N VAL A 80 9.02 -1.73 -18.55
CA VAL A 80 8.23 -0.50 -18.46
C VAL A 80 8.96 0.71 -19.06
N TYR A 81 8.18 1.70 -19.43
CA TYR A 81 8.63 2.97 -20.01
C TYR A 81 7.75 4.12 -19.51
N LYS A 82 8.14 5.37 -19.76
CA LYS A 82 7.37 6.55 -19.38
C LYS A 82 5.93 6.47 -19.87
N GLY A 83 4.97 6.68 -18.96
CA GLY A 83 3.54 6.60 -19.21
C GLY A 83 2.94 5.21 -19.00
N LYS A 84 3.76 4.16 -18.89
CA LYS A 84 3.29 2.79 -18.67
C LYS A 84 2.50 2.70 -17.37
N LYS A 85 1.35 2.02 -17.44
CA LYS A 85 0.55 1.59 -16.27
C LYS A 85 0.63 0.09 -16.15
N PHE A 86 0.66 -0.40 -14.91
CA PHE A 86 0.65 -1.82 -14.59
C PHE A 86 0.04 -2.04 -13.21
N ALA A 87 -0.35 -3.26 -12.91
CA ALA A 87 -1.02 -3.61 -11.67
C ALA A 87 -0.12 -4.42 -10.74
N TYR A 88 -0.47 -4.40 -9.46
CA TYR A 88 0.11 -5.24 -8.43
C TYR A 88 -0.98 -5.72 -7.49
N GLU A 89 -0.90 -6.99 -7.12
CA GLU A 89 -1.80 -7.66 -6.20
C GLU A 89 -1.02 -8.23 -5.02
N TYR A 90 -1.56 -8.06 -3.83
CA TYR A 90 -1.05 -8.70 -2.62
C TYR A 90 -2.19 -9.42 -1.91
N ASP A 91 -1.94 -10.70 -1.54
CA ASP A 91 -2.91 -11.60 -0.91
C ASP A 91 -4.06 -11.99 -1.87
N PHE A 92 -4.01 -13.19 -2.42
CA PHE A 92 -5.03 -13.64 -3.41
C PHE A 92 -6.36 -14.05 -2.76
N GLY A 93 -6.45 -14.10 -1.42
CA GLY A 93 -7.67 -14.35 -0.66
C GLY A 93 -8.43 -13.05 -0.34
N SER A 94 -7.77 -12.13 0.41
CA SER A 94 -8.30 -10.80 0.73
C SER A 94 -7.44 -9.75 0.04
N THR A 95 -7.61 -9.62 -1.27
CA THR A 95 -6.66 -8.94 -2.15
C THR A 95 -6.63 -7.44 -1.94
N THR A 96 -5.42 -6.90 -1.82
CA THR A 96 -5.15 -5.48 -1.95
C THR A 96 -4.56 -5.20 -3.32
N TYR A 97 -5.26 -4.42 -4.13
CA TYR A 97 -4.86 -4.05 -5.49
C TYR A 97 -4.18 -2.69 -5.50
N LEU A 98 -3.04 -2.60 -6.19
CA LEU A 98 -2.36 -1.33 -6.47
C LEU A 98 -2.24 -1.10 -7.96
N SER A 99 -2.39 0.15 -8.36
CA SER A 99 -2.07 0.65 -9.69
C SER A 99 -0.72 1.38 -9.65
N LEU A 100 0.18 1.06 -10.57
CA LEU A 100 1.47 1.74 -10.71
C LEU A 100 1.53 2.44 -12.07
N ARG A 101 2.07 3.66 -12.08
CA ARG A 101 2.25 4.44 -13.30
C ARG A 101 3.61 5.11 -13.33
N ILE A 102 4.36 4.92 -14.42
CA ILE A 102 5.62 5.61 -14.67
C ILE A 102 5.31 7.07 -15.08
N LEU A 103 5.50 8.02 -14.17
CA LEU A 103 5.24 9.44 -14.42
C LEU A 103 6.31 10.07 -15.30
N SER A 104 7.57 9.76 -15.02
CA SER A 104 8.71 10.31 -15.74
C SER A 104 9.91 9.39 -15.71
N GLU A 105 10.76 9.55 -16.72
CA GLU A 105 12.13 9.07 -16.74
C GLU A 105 13.03 10.31 -16.83
N ARG A 106 13.96 10.45 -15.90
CA ARG A 106 14.85 11.62 -15.81
C ARG A 106 16.21 11.27 -15.27
N LYS A 107 17.18 12.12 -15.49
CA LYS A 107 18.47 12.07 -14.78
C LYS A 107 18.25 12.38 -13.30
N GLY A 108 18.83 11.56 -12.43
CA GLY A 108 18.68 11.72 -10.99
C GLY A 108 19.46 10.70 -10.18
N SER A 109 19.16 10.66 -8.89
CA SER A 109 19.72 9.70 -7.95
C SER A 109 18.65 9.26 -6.96
N THR A 110 18.68 8.00 -6.62
CA THR A 110 17.85 7.41 -5.55
C THR A 110 18.55 7.44 -4.18
N GLY A 111 19.71 8.10 -4.09
CA GLY A 111 20.55 8.10 -2.88
C GLY A 111 21.30 6.76 -2.74
N ASN A 112 21.54 6.34 -1.50
CA ASN A 112 22.27 5.11 -1.20
C ASN A 112 21.48 3.82 -1.54
N GLY A 113 20.16 3.92 -1.71
CA GLY A 113 19.29 2.81 -2.14
C GLY A 113 18.90 2.92 -3.61
N LYS A 114 18.32 1.86 -4.16
CA LYS A 114 17.81 1.85 -5.53
C LYS A 114 16.33 2.26 -5.65
N ILE A 115 15.64 2.40 -4.51
CA ILE A 115 14.27 2.90 -4.40
C ILE A 115 14.24 3.96 -3.30
N ARG A 116 13.61 5.11 -3.59
CA ARG A 116 13.44 6.21 -2.64
C ARG A 116 12.01 6.68 -2.61
N LEU A 117 11.40 6.72 -1.44
CA LEU A 117 10.11 7.37 -1.23
C LEU A 117 10.29 8.90 -1.35
N LEU A 118 9.53 9.54 -2.22
CA LEU A 118 9.54 10.99 -2.43
C LEU A 118 8.41 11.67 -1.65
N ALA A 119 7.22 11.12 -1.76
CA ALA A 119 6.01 11.66 -1.15
C ALA A 119 4.98 10.55 -0.94
N ARG A 120 4.04 10.78 -0.05
CA ARG A 120 2.86 9.94 0.18
C ARG A 120 1.70 10.79 0.68
N ASN A 121 0.49 10.28 0.58
CA ASN A 121 -0.68 10.92 1.17
C ASN A 121 -0.52 11.10 2.69
N ASN A 122 -1.14 12.15 3.21
CA ASN A 122 -1.43 12.22 4.64
C ASN A 122 -2.50 11.16 5.01
N PRO A 123 -2.51 10.65 6.25
CA PRO A 123 -3.59 9.77 6.68
C PRO A 123 -4.95 10.37 6.37
N PRO A 124 -5.87 9.63 5.72
CA PRO A 124 -7.23 10.11 5.48
C PRO A 124 -7.91 10.48 6.79
N PRO A 125 -8.66 11.62 6.85
CA PRO A 125 -9.33 12.08 8.06
C PRO A 125 -10.63 11.30 8.32
N LEU A 126 -10.52 10.01 8.60
CA LEU A 126 -11.65 9.14 8.87
C LEU A 126 -12.32 9.51 10.20
N LYS A 127 -13.64 9.50 10.21
CA LYS A 127 -14.44 9.87 11.38
C LYS A 127 -15.06 8.64 12.02
N CYS A 128 -15.12 8.65 13.34
CA CYS A 128 -15.82 7.65 14.12
C CYS A 128 -17.33 7.69 13.79
N GLU A 129 -17.88 6.54 13.41
CA GLU A 129 -19.29 6.39 13.05
C GLU A 129 -20.27 6.76 14.17
N PHE A 130 -19.85 6.65 15.44
CA PHE A 130 -20.70 6.92 16.60
C PHE A 130 -20.66 8.36 17.10
N CYS A 131 -19.51 9.02 17.05
CA CYS A 131 -19.36 10.33 17.67
C CYS A 131 -18.79 11.42 16.73
N GLY A 132 -18.42 11.08 15.50
CA GLY A 132 -17.87 11.99 14.50
C GLY A 132 -16.46 12.51 14.78
N TRP A 133 -15.79 12.10 15.87
CA TRP A 133 -14.40 12.41 16.15
C TRP A 133 -13.46 11.62 15.23
N MET A 134 -12.19 12.01 15.22
CA MET A 134 -11.16 11.26 14.47
C MET A 134 -11.16 9.80 14.91
N ALA A 135 -11.27 8.91 13.93
CA ALA A 135 -11.18 7.48 14.16
C ALA A 135 -9.72 7.03 14.29
N THR A 136 -9.51 5.99 15.07
CA THR A 136 -8.20 5.35 15.33
C THR A 136 -8.25 3.86 15.11
N GLN A 137 -9.45 3.28 15.00
CA GLN A 137 -9.70 1.85 14.92
C GLN A 137 -10.63 1.52 13.76
N ILE A 138 -10.48 0.33 13.22
CA ILE A 138 -11.34 -0.24 12.18
C ILE A 138 -11.68 -1.69 12.54
N CYS A 139 -12.94 -2.08 12.41
CA CYS A 139 -13.35 -3.46 12.58
C CYS A 139 -12.83 -4.32 11.41
N GLY A 140 -12.09 -5.37 11.70
CA GLY A 140 -11.55 -6.29 10.69
C GLY A 140 -12.57 -7.30 10.14
N VAL A 141 -13.82 -7.28 10.63
CA VAL A 141 -14.89 -8.19 10.22
C VAL A 141 -15.92 -7.47 9.36
N CYS A 142 -16.18 -6.19 9.64
CA CYS A 142 -17.11 -5.39 8.86
C CYS A 142 -16.52 -5.00 7.50
N ASP A 143 -17.31 -5.12 6.45
CA ASP A 143 -16.92 -4.70 5.12
C ASP A 143 -17.13 -3.20 4.92
N GLY A 144 -16.13 -2.55 4.33
CA GLY A 144 -16.23 -1.21 3.79
C GLY A 144 -16.26 -0.08 4.82
N GLU A 145 -17.33 0.72 4.81
CA GLU A 145 -17.42 1.98 5.56
C GLU A 145 -17.91 1.82 7.00
N SER A 146 -18.40 0.65 7.40
CA SER A 146 -18.85 0.36 8.75
C SER A 146 -17.70 -0.11 9.64
N GLY A 147 -17.83 0.13 10.96
CA GLY A 147 -16.85 -0.29 11.94
C GLY A 147 -15.62 0.62 12.05
N ILE A 148 -15.69 1.86 11.57
CA ILE A 148 -14.64 2.86 11.75
C ILE A 148 -14.93 3.65 13.03
N THR A 149 -14.09 3.50 14.07
CA THR A 149 -14.37 4.05 15.40
C THR A 149 -13.15 4.74 16.01
N CYS A 150 -13.39 5.54 17.05
CA CYS A 150 -12.35 5.96 17.99
C CYS A 150 -12.26 4.97 19.16
N ASP A 151 -11.15 4.99 19.90
CA ASP A 151 -10.90 4.07 21.04
C ASP A 151 -12.03 4.07 22.09
N ARG A 152 -12.72 5.20 22.28
CA ARG A 152 -13.83 5.30 23.24
C ARG A 152 -15.13 4.66 22.77
N CYS A 153 -15.34 4.62 21.45
CA CYS A 153 -16.60 4.17 20.87
C CYS A 153 -16.57 2.71 20.38
N MET A 154 -15.40 2.06 20.27
CA MET A 154 -15.34 0.70 19.75
C MET A 154 -16.16 -0.30 20.56
N LYS A 155 -16.36 -0.07 21.89
CA LYS A 155 -17.23 -0.88 22.77
C LYS A 155 -18.71 -0.84 22.37
N ARG A 156 -19.12 0.10 21.52
CA ARG A 156 -20.51 0.25 21.07
C ARG A 156 -20.77 -0.53 19.79
N HIS A 157 -19.72 -1.06 19.19
CA HIS A 157 -19.83 -1.81 17.95
C HIS A 157 -20.18 -3.28 18.23
N GLU A 158 -21.08 -3.86 17.46
CA GLU A 158 -21.66 -5.18 17.72
C GLU A 158 -20.66 -6.35 17.62
N CYS A 159 -19.61 -6.21 16.82
CA CYS A 159 -18.63 -7.28 16.60
C CYS A 159 -17.67 -7.55 17.78
N GLY A 160 -17.68 -6.70 18.81
CA GLY A 160 -16.76 -6.81 19.95
C GLY A 160 -15.43 -6.09 19.75
N GLU A 161 -14.78 -5.72 20.85
CA GLU A 161 -13.54 -4.92 20.85
C GLU A 161 -12.35 -5.70 20.25
N GLU A 162 -12.35 -7.02 20.37
CA GLU A 162 -11.29 -7.91 19.88
C GLU A 162 -11.20 -7.98 18.36
N MET A 163 -12.25 -7.52 17.63
CA MET A 163 -12.26 -7.48 16.16
C MET A 163 -11.64 -6.21 15.60
N PHE A 164 -11.22 -5.28 16.46
CA PHE A 164 -10.66 -4.01 16.00
C PHE A 164 -9.17 -4.07 15.75
N LEU A 165 -8.78 -3.43 14.66
CA LEU A 165 -7.40 -3.21 14.24
C LEU A 165 -7.11 -1.70 14.26
N PRO A 166 -5.88 -1.28 14.53
CA PRO A 166 -5.52 0.13 14.42
C PRO A 166 -5.67 0.61 12.97
N LEU A 167 -6.24 1.80 12.78
CA LEU A 167 -6.17 2.48 11.51
C LEU A 167 -4.73 2.83 11.18
N VAL A 168 -4.30 2.50 9.96
CA VAL A 168 -2.95 2.78 9.46
C VAL A 168 -3.02 3.48 8.11
N ASN A 169 -1.99 4.27 7.76
CA ASN A 169 -1.93 4.97 6.48
C ASN A 169 -1.52 4.02 5.34
N SER A 170 -2.41 3.12 4.99
CA SER A 170 -2.20 2.07 3.98
C SER A 170 -3.53 1.63 3.37
N PRO A 171 -3.57 1.29 2.07
CA PRO A 171 -4.75 0.70 1.44
C PRO A 171 -5.14 -0.67 2.03
N ARG A 172 -4.23 -1.32 2.78
CA ARG A 172 -4.48 -2.60 3.47
C ARG A 172 -5.07 -2.42 4.88
N THR A 173 -5.33 -1.20 5.33
CA THR A 173 -5.93 -0.95 6.65
C THR A 173 -7.23 -1.72 6.81
N GLY A 174 -7.41 -2.42 7.94
CA GLY A 174 -8.58 -3.24 8.24
C GLY A 174 -8.59 -4.65 7.60
N VAL A 175 -7.57 -5.02 6.83
CA VAL A 175 -7.53 -6.30 6.11
C VAL A 175 -6.56 -7.28 6.76
N CYS A 176 -7.00 -8.53 6.97
CA CYS A 176 -6.17 -9.66 7.39
C CYS A 176 -5.26 -9.38 8.60
N GLY A 177 -5.77 -8.68 9.62
CA GLY A 177 -4.99 -8.37 10.82
C GLY A 177 -3.85 -7.37 10.62
N TYR A 178 -3.81 -6.64 9.51
CA TYR A 178 -2.75 -5.69 9.21
C TYR A 178 -2.74 -4.49 10.17
N CYS A 179 -1.68 -4.37 10.97
CA CYS A 179 -1.49 -3.32 11.97
C CYS A 179 -0.43 -2.27 11.57
N GLY A 180 0.00 -2.28 10.31
CA GLY A 180 1.04 -1.39 9.80
C GLY A 180 2.44 -2.00 9.83
N GLY A 181 3.31 -1.47 8.98
CA GLY A 181 4.73 -1.79 8.92
C GLY A 181 5.59 -0.77 9.68
N PRO A 182 6.91 -0.93 9.66
CA PRO A 182 7.85 -0.02 10.33
C PRO A 182 7.69 1.45 9.93
N GLU A 183 7.25 1.70 8.72
CA GLU A 183 7.08 3.02 8.12
C GLU A 183 5.62 3.50 8.06
N THR A 184 4.66 2.64 8.43
CA THR A 184 3.22 2.94 8.52
C THR A 184 2.74 2.69 9.94
N LYS A 185 3.01 3.63 10.84
CA LYS A 185 2.55 3.53 12.23
C LYS A 185 1.04 3.75 12.31
N PRO A 186 0.37 3.17 13.34
CA PRO A 186 -1.02 3.47 13.62
C PRO A 186 -1.29 4.96 13.74
N ILE A 187 -2.47 5.39 13.31
CA ILE A 187 -2.95 6.77 13.45
C ILE A 187 -3.25 6.97 14.92
N MET A 188 -2.34 7.61 15.65
CA MET A 188 -2.52 7.89 17.07
C MET A 188 -3.17 9.24 17.26
N GLN A 189 -4.10 9.33 18.24
CA GLN A 189 -4.64 10.60 18.70
C GLN A 189 -3.57 11.42 19.47
N ARG A 190 -2.58 11.98 18.78
CA ARG A 190 -1.72 13.00 19.36
C ARG A 190 -2.07 14.34 18.72
N GLY A 191 -2.91 15.10 19.45
CA GLY A 191 -2.92 16.56 19.39
C GLY A 191 -3.13 17.19 18.03
N TRP A 192 -4.07 16.68 17.22
CA TRP A 192 -4.57 17.49 16.12
C TRP A 192 -5.49 18.58 16.69
N VAL A 193 -4.95 19.75 16.86
CA VAL A 193 -5.73 20.99 17.04
C VAL A 193 -6.17 21.39 15.63
N PRO A 194 -7.48 21.46 15.34
CA PRO A 194 -7.93 22.06 14.09
C PRO A 194 -7.38 23.48 14.06
N SER A 195 -6.54 23.80 13.08
CA SER A 195 -6.28 25.20 12.76
C SER A 195 -7.60 25.77 12.26
N ASN A 196 -8.31 26.46 13.17
CA ASN A 196 -9.37 27.39 12.80
C ASN A 196 -8.71 28.45 11.92
N ASN A 197 -8.80 28.30 10.62
CA ASN A 197 -8.62 29.40 9.69
C ASN A 197 -10.01 29.77 9.20
N ILE A 198 -10.40 30.93 9.68
CA ILE A 198 -11.45 31.86 9.31
C ILE A 198 -11.47 32.06 7.78
#